data_3b98940f75ebb749cd9e4307af397a24
#
_entry.id   3b98940f75ebb749cd9e4307af397a24
#
_cell.length_a   1.000
_cell.length_b   1.000
_cell.length_c   1.000
_cell.angle_alpha   90.00
_cell.angle_beta   90.00
_cell.angle_gamma   90.00
#
_symmetry.space_group_name_H-M   'P 1'
#
loop_
_entity.id
_entity.type
_entity.pdbx_description
1 polymer ?
#
loop_
_entity_poly.entity_id
_entity_poly.type
_entity_poly.pdbx_seq_one_letter_code
_entity_poly.pdbx_strand_id
1 'polypeptide(L)'
;MIDESAISAAWPPCGSIIMRLSASRLTVERGGRIVFSNLSFGLDAGGSLTVTGPNGAGKSTLLRILAGLLPLTGGTISCTPLSGGTLAEQAHYIGHVDALKGLLTVAENLEFLAAVLDAGHGGMPVETALAEFGLSHTANLPVTYLSAGQKRRAALAKLLVVKRPVWLLDEPSTALDAASQTLVAQIMAAHLAHGGMIVAAAHAKLSLPGQELRLGATA
;
A
#
# COMPACT_ATOMS: atom_id res chain seq x y z
N MET A 1 13.60 12.86 -11.05
CA MET A 1 14.46 12.63 -9.86
C MET A 1 13.57 12.99 -8.69
N ILE A 2 13.35 12.05 -7.77
CA ILE A 2 12.51 12.27 -6.59
C ILE A 2 13.24 13.26 -5.70
N ASP A 3 12.55 14.23 -5.15
CA ASP A 3 13.10 15.08 -4.10
C ASP A 3 13.13 14.31 -2.77
N GLU A 4 14.26 13.64 -2.51
CA GLU A 4 14.46 12.89 -1.25
C GLU A 4 14.30 13.80 -0.02
N SER A 5 14.53 15.12 -0.16
CA SER A 5 14.34 16.06 0.94
C SER A 5 12.87 16.29 1.26
N ALA A 6 11.99 16.32 0.26
CA ALA A 6 10.55 16.44 0.43
C ALA A 6 9.96 15.18 1.07
N ILE A 7 10.41 13.98 0.65
CA ILE A 7 10.00 12.72 1.26
C ILE A 7 10.53 12.62 2.70
N SER A 8 11.78 12.98 2.93
CA SER A 8 12.40 12.98 4.27
C SER A 8 11.73 13.96 5.22
N ALA A 9 11.32 15.14 4.74
CA ALA A 9 10.61 16.12 5.55
C ALA A 9 9.18 15.65 5.92
N ALA A 10 8.50 15.01 4.97
CA ALA A 10 7.16 14.43 5.22
C ALA A 10 7.24 13.18 6.11
N TRP A 11 8.39 12.50 6.14
CA TRP A 11 8.58 11.22 6.84
C TRP A 11 9.86 11.27 7.68
N PRO A 12 9.86 11.99 8.82
CA PRO A 12 11.00 11.96 9.72
C PRO A 12 11.26 10.51 10.15
N PRO A 13 12.53 10.13 10.36
CA PRO A 13 12.88 8.77 10.76
C PRO A 13 12.05 8.36 11.98
N CYS A 14 11.44 7.22 11.90
CA CYS A 14 10.65 6.65 13.00
C CYS A 14 11.61 6.46 14.17
N GLY A 15 11.47 7.28 15.22
CA GLY A 15 12.26 7.10 16.45
C GLY A 15 12.11 5.66 16.91
N SER A 16 13.14 5.06 17.43
CA SER A 16 13.43 3.70 17.97
C SER A 16 12.32 2.70 18.26
N ILE A 17 11.11 2.89 17.75
CA ILE A 17 9.98 1.97 17.91
C ILE A 17 10.04 0.96 16.76
N ILE A 18 10.52 -0.23 17.06
CA ILE A 18 10.56 -1.35 16.11
C ILE A 18 9.13 -1.87 15.93
N MET A 19 8.43 -1.36 14.91
CA MET A 19 7.12 -1.89 14.54
C MET A 19 7.29 -3.28 13.91
N ARG A 20 6.42 -4.22 14.31
CA ARG A 20 6.40 -5.58 13.76
C ARG A 20 4.98 -6.00 13.44
N LEU A 21 4.74 -6.38 12.20
CA LEU A 21 3.53 -7.06 11.73
C LEU A 21 3.75 -8.56 11.81
N SER A 22 2.88 -9.28 12.51
CA SER A 22 2.92 -10.73 12.62
C SER A 22 1.58 -11.35 12.26
N ALA A 23 1.62 -12.39 11.47
CA ALA A 23 0.47 -13.20 11.11
C ALA A 23 0.75 -14.66 11.50
N SER A 24 -0.16 -15.28 12.24
CA SER A 24 0.02 -16.64 12.75
C SER A 24 -1.16 -17.53 12.39
N ARG A 25 -0.87 -18.61 11.69
CA ARG A 25 -1.81 -19.67 11.30
C ARG A 25 -3.09 -19.16 10.65
N LEU A 26 -2.97 -18.16 9.78
CA LEU A 26 -4.12 -17.59 9.08
C LEU A 26 -4.81 -18.64 8.25
N THR A 27 -6.12 -18.73 8.39
CA THR A 27 -6.98 -19.59 7.58
C THR A 27 -8.14 -18.75 7.07
N VAL A 28 -8.44 -18.88 5.79
CA VAL A 28 -9.50 -18.13 5.13
C VAL A 28 -10.34 -19.06 4.27
N GLU A 29 -11.65 -19.02 4.51
CA GLU A 29 -12.64 -19.72 3.73
C GLU A 29 -13.58 -18.73 3.05
N ARG A 30 -13.92 -18.98 1.80
CA ARG A 30 -14.90 -18.21 1.05
C ARG A 30 -15.78 -19.12 0.19
N GLY A 31 -17.08 -18.98 0.35
CA GLY A 31 -18.05 -19.78 -0.41
C GLY A 31 -17.86 -21.29 -0.23
N GLY A 32 -17.55 -21.76 0.98
CA GLY A 32 -17.31 -23.17 1.29
C GLY A 32 -15.97 -23.72 0.77
N ARG A 33 -15.04 -22.84 0.33
CA ARG A 33 -13.72 -23.27 -0.15
C ARG A 33 -12.62 -22.59 0.67
N ILE A 34 -11.63 -23.36 1.09
CA ILE A 34 -10.41 -22.85 1.73
C ILE A 34 -9.60 -22.13 0.65
N VAL A 35 -9.36 -20.84 0.86
CA VAL A 35 -8.50 -20.00 -0.01
C VAL A 35 -7.03 -20.25 0.32
N PHE A 36 -6.70 -20.21 1.61
CA PHE A 36 -5.41 -20.63 2.17
C PHE A 36 -5.59 -21.03 3.64
N SER A 37 -4.70 -21.86 4.15
CA SER A 37 -4.72 -22.34 5.53
C SER A 37 -3.31 -22.35 6.13
N ASN A 38 -3.24 -22.21 7.45
CA ASN A 38 -2.01 -22.27 8.23
C ASN A 38 -0.89 -21.34 7.76
N LEU A 39 -1.27 -20.17 7.20
CA LEU A 39 -0.31 -19.18 6.68
C LEU A 39 0.27 -18.36 7.84
N SER A 40 1.60 -18.29 7.92
CA SER A 40 2.29 -17.51 8.95
C SER A 40 3.44 -16.72 8.33
N PHE A 41 3.61 -15.48 8.77
CA PHE A 41 4.73 -14.61 8.38
C PHE A 41 4.96 -13.53 9.43
N GLY A 42 6.15 -12.94 9.39
CA GLY A 42 6.49 -11.76 10.19
C GLY A 42 7.21 -10.73 9.32
N LEU A 43 6.96 -9.46 9.59
CA LEU A 43 7.56 -8.34 8.88
C LEU A 43 7.93 -7.26 9.88
N ASP A 44 9.19 -6.89 9.90
CA ASP A 44 9.71 -5.83 10.76
C ASP A 44 9.73 -4.48 10.02
N ALA A 45 9.81 -3.39 10.78
CA ALA A 45 9.95 -2.03 10.24
C ALA A 45 11.11 -1.96 9.23
N GLY A 46 10.90 -1.23 8.14
CA GLY A 46 11.81 -1.16 7.00
C GLY A 46 11.79 -2.37 6.08
N GLY A 47 10.96 -3.39 6.38
CA GLY A 47 10.85 -4.61 5.59
C GLY A 47 9.75 -4.60 4.55
N SER A 48 9.90 -5.44 3.52
CA SER A 48 8.84 -5.73 2.56
C SER A 48 8.54 -7.23 2.45
N LEU A 49 7.28 -7.55 2.17
CA LEU A 49 6.78 -8.88 1.87
C LEU A 49 6.09 -8.88 0.51
N THR A 50 6.67 -9.58 -0.46
CA THR A 50 6.02 -9.79 -1.75
C THR A 50 5.22 -11.09 -1.71
N VAL A 51 3.91 -10.99 -1.91
CA VAL A 51 3.00 -12.12 -1.98
C VAL A 51 2.85 -12.53 -3.45
N THR A 52 3.36 -13.70 -3.79
CA THR A 52 3.34 -14.27 -5.15
C THR A 52 2.44 -15.50 -5.25
N GLY A 53 2.17 -15.94 -6.45
CA GLY A 53 1.35 -17.13 -6.70
C GLY A 53 0.39 -16.96 -7.89
N PRO A 54 -0.26 -18.04 -8.33
CA PRO A 54 -1.18 -18.01 -9.46
C PRO A 54 -2.40 -17.10 -9.21
N ASN A 55 -3.14 -16.82 -10.27
CA ASN A 55 -4.42 -16.12 -10.14
C ASN A 55 -5.39 -16.97 -9.32
N GLY A 56 -6.13 -16.31 -8.42
CA GLY A 56 -7.04 -17.01 -7.51
C GLY A 56 -6.39 -17.61 -6.25
N ALA A 57 -5.06 -17.58 -6.10
CA ALA A 57 -4.37 -18.13 -4.91
C ALA A 57 -4.65 -17.39 -3.59
N GLY A 58 -5.38 -16.26 -3.63
CA GLY A 58 -5.74 -15.54 -2.42
C GLY A 58 -4.86 -14.32 -2.11
N LYS A 59 -3.98 -13.87 -3.02
CA LYS A 59 -3.11 -12.70 -2.83
C LYS A 59 -3.88 -11.46 -2.39
N SER A 60 -4.84 -11.01 -3.20
CA SER A 60 -5.71 -9.85 -2.88
C SER A 60 -6.60 -10.11 -1.65
N THR A 61 -6.96 -11.37 -1.40
CA THR A 61 -7.73 -11.74 -0.20
C THR A 61 -6.89 -11.51 1.06
N LEU A 62 -5.62 -11.91 1.06
CA LEU A 62 -4.70 -11.67 2.18
C LEU A 62 -4.55 -10.17 2.44
N LEU A 63 -4.31 -9.36 1.40
CA LEU A 63 -4.19 -7.90 1.56
C LEU A 63 -5.46 -7.28 2.13
N ARG A 64 -6.63 -7.70 1.67
CA ARG A 64 -7.93 -7.19 2.19
C ARG A 64 -8.18 -7.60 3.63
N ILE A 65 -7.71 -8.75 4.07
CA ILE A 65 -7.79 -9.17 5.47
C ILE A 65 -6.87 -8.30 6.33
N LEU A 66 -5.63 -8.07 5.90
CA LEU A 66 -4.71 -7.16 6.59
C LEU A 66 -5.26 -5.73 6.67
N ALA A 67 -5.97 -5.30 5.64
CA ALA A 67 -6.67 -4.00 5.60
C ALA A 67 -7.96 -3.96 6.43
N GLY A 68 -8.36 -5.06 7.08
CA GLY A 68 -9.63 -5.13 7.83
C GLY A 68 -10.89 -5.14 6.96
N LEU A 69 -10.76 -5.31 5.64
CA LEU A 69 -11.88 -5.30 4.70
C LEU A 69 -12.57 -6.66 4.55
N LEU A 70 -11.94 -7.72 5.01
CA LEU A 70 -12.48 -9.07 5.03
C LEU A 70 -12.23 -9.73 6.38
N PRO A 71 -13.19 -10.49 6.90
CA PRO A 71 -13.00 -11.24 8.13
C PRO A 71 -11.99 -12.38 7.94
N LEU A 72 -11.24 -12.66 8.99
CA LEU A 72 -10.38 -13.82 9.12
C LEU A 72 -11.21 -14.98 9.67
N THR A 73 -11.05 -16.19 9.09
CA THR A 73 -11.76 -17.38 9.57
C THR A 73 -11.02 -18.07 10.72
N GLY A 74 -9.70 -18.01 10.72
CA GLY A 74 -8.87 -18.58 11.80
C GLY A 74 -7.46 -18.00 11.80
N GLY A 75 -6.77 -18.10 12.93
CA GLY A 75 -5.46 -17.50 13.16
C GLY A 75 -5.52 -16.09 13.78
N THR A 76 -4.39 -15.41 13.84
CA THR A 76 -4.27 -14.08 14.45
C THR A 76 -3.37 -13.17 13.62
N ILE A 77 -3.71 -11.89 13.61
CA ILE A 77 -2.88 -10.81 13.06
C ILE A 77 -2.61 -9.84 14.19
N SER A 78 -1.35 -9.46 14.36
CA SER A 78 -0.93 -8.44 15.31
C SER A 78 0.07 -7.49 14.68
N CYS A 79 0.00 -6.23 15.07
CA CYS A 79 1.01 -5.24 14.73
C CYS A 79 1.38 -4.51 16.02
N THR A 80 2.64 -4.49 16.39
CA THR A 80 3.10 -3.90 17.66
C THR A 80 4.41 -3.14 17.48
N PRO A 81 4.58 -2.00 18.15
CA PRO A 81 3.51 -1.24 18.80
C PRO A 81 2.64 -0.51 17.76
N LEU A 82 1.36 -0.39 18.04
CA LEU A 82 0.48 0.54 17.32
C LEU A 82 0.43 1.84 18.13
N SER A 83 0.58 2.97 17.47
CA SER A 83 0.43 4.30 18.10
C SER A 83 -1.03 4.66 18.44
N GLY A 84 -1.88 3.64 18.56
CA GLY A 84 -3.32 3.69 18.76
C GLY A 84 -4.09 3.03 17.62
N GLY A 85 -5.28 2.55 17.90
CA GLY A 85 -6.16 1.96 16.88
C GLY A 85 -5.77 0.57 16.40
N THR A 86 -6.26 0.20 15.22
CA THR A 86 -6.09 -1.10 14.59
C THR A 86 -5.05 -1.06 13.48
N LEU A 87 -4.57 -2.22 13.00
CA LEU A 87 -3.73 -2.30 11.81
C LEU A 87 -4.39 -1.62 10.59
N ALA A 88 -5.70 -1.77 10.43
CA ALA A 88 -6.46 -1.16 9.32
C ALA A 88 -6.36 0.37 9.32
N GLU A 89 -6.35 1.01 10.50
CA GLU A 89 -6.20 2.45 10.65
C GLU A 89 -4.76 2.93 10.43
N GLN A 90 -3.78 2.04 10.57
CA GLN A 90 -2.35 2.30 10.36
C GLN A 90 -1.88 1.86 8.95
N ALA A 91 -2.77 1.32 8.12
CA ALA A 91 -2.41 0.81 6.80
C ALA A 91 -3.11 1.57 5.67
N HIS A 92 -2.37 1.83 4.58
CA HIS A 92 -2.97 2.11 3.29
C HIS A 92 -3.27 0.81 2.55
N TYR A 93 -4.44 0.73 1.96
CA TYR A 93 -4.76 -0.32 0.99
C TYR A 93 -4.97 0.31 -0.39
N ILE A 94 -4.13 -0.07 -1.35
CA ILE A 94 -4.29 0.25 -2.77
C ILE A 94 -4.63 -1.05 -3.48
N GLY A 95 -5.91 -1.19 -3.84
CA GLY A 95 -6.41 -2.36 -4.54
C GLY A 95 -6.13 -2.33 -6.05
N HIS A 96 -6.66 -3.33 -6.75
CA HIS A 96 -6.62 -3.40 -8.21
C HIS A 96 -7.45 -2.26 -8.86
N VAL A 97 -8.53 -1.84 -8.19
CA VAL A 97 -9.33 -0.68 -8.60
C VAL A 97 -8.81 0.57 -7.88
N ASP A 98 -8.57 1.63 -8.64
CA ASP A 98 -7.92 2.86 -8.13
C ASP A 98 -8.73 3.64 -7.09
N ALA A 99 -10.04 3.34 -6.96
CA ALA A 99 -10.95 3.93 -5.97
C ALA A 99 -10.92 5.48 -6.01
N LEU A 100 -10.90 6.05 -7.21
CA LEU A 100 -11.03 7.49 -7.48
C LEU A 100 -12.45 7.80 -7.95
N LYS A 101 -13.01 8.92 -7.48
CA LYS A 101 -14.31 9.43 -7.93
C LYS A 101 -14.11 10.15 -9.27
N GLY A 102 -14.68 9.60 -10.34
CA GLY A 102 -14.43 10.06 -11.72
C GLY A 102 -14.83 11.51 -11.99
N LEU A 103 -15.89 12.00 -11.36
CA LEU A 103 -16.40 13.37 -11.55
C LEU A 103 -15.63 14.43 -10.78
N LEU A 104 -14.91 14.04 -9.74
CA LEU A 104 -14.04 14.95 -9.00
C LEU A 104 -12.70 15.09 -9.73
N THR A 105 -12.05 16.23 -9.54
CA THR A 105 -10.68 16.46 -9.99
C THR A 105 -9.71 15.54 -9.22
N VAL A 106 -8.49 15.44 -9.73
CA VAL A 106 -7.44 14.65 -9.05
C VAL A 106 -7.13 15.26 -7.68
N ALA A 107 -7.00 16.59 -7.60
CA ALA A 107 -6.75 17.28 -6.33
C ALA A 107 -7.89 17.04 -5.34
N GLU A 108 -9.15 17.26 -5.73
CA GLU A 108 -10.33 17.04 -4.87
C GLU A 108 -10.41 15.60 -4.33
N ASN A 109 -10.03 14.59 -5.13
CA ASN A 109 -9.96 13.20 -4.65
C ASN A 109 -8.95 13.03 -3.54
N LEU A 110 -7.77 13.63 -3.66
CA LEU A 110 -6.70 13.52 -2.67
C LEU A 110 -6.98 14.37 -1.42
N GLU A 111 -7.50 15.58 -1.59
CA GLU A 111 -7.92 16.47 -0.49
C GLU A 111 -9.03 15.83 0.35
N PHE A 112 -10.05 15.25 -0.31
CA PHE A 112 -11.10 14.52 0.38
C PHE A 112 -10.53 13.37 1.22
N LEU A 113 -9.57 12.62 0.66
CA LEU A 113 -8.93 11.52 1.37
C LEU A 113 -8.11 12.03 2.57
N ALA A 114 -7.35 13.11 2.38
CA ALA A 114 -6.62 13.76 3.46
C ALA A 114 -7.56 14.18 4.59
N ALA A 115 -8.64 14.88 4.25
CA ALA A 115 -9.62 15.35 5.24
C ALA A 115 -10.28 14.21 6.05
N VAL A 116 -10.48 13.04 5.41
CA VAL A 116 -11.13 11.89 6.08
C VAL A 116 -10.15 11.04 6.88
N LEU A 117 -8.91 10.87 6.38
CA LEU A 117 -7.96 9.90 6.94
C LEU A 117 -6.81 10.53 7.71
N ASP A 118 -6.56 11.84 7.55
CA ASP A 118 -5.50 12.56 8.23
C ASP A 118 -5.95 12.98 9.64
N ALA A 119 -6.02 12.03 10.52
CA ALA A 119 -6.30 12.26 11.94
C ALA A 119 -5.13 12.96 12.68
N GLY A 120 -4.46 13.92 12.04
CA GLY A 120 -3.30 14.63 12.59
C GLY A 120 -1.96 13.87 12.43
N HIS A 121 -1.91 12.88 11.55
CA HIS A 121 -0.69 12.09 11.33
C HIS A 121 0.31 12.79 10.40
N GLY A 122 -0.09 13.89 9.80
CA GLY A 122 0.71 14.62 8.82
C GLY A 122 0.92 13.83 7.51
N GLY A 123 0.99 14.54 6.43
CA GLY A 123 1.25 13.99 5.11
C GLY A 123 1.83 15.08 4.22
N MET A 124 2.13 14.72 2.99
CA MET A 124 2.61 15.66 1.99
C MET A 124 1.45 16.50 1.46
N PRO A 125 1.60 17.81 1.21
CA PRO A 125 0.60 18.60 0.51
C PRO A 125 0.22 17.96 -0.83
N VAL A 126 -1.05 18.05 -1.22
CA VAL A 126 -1.58 17.40 -2.42
C VAL A 126 -0.80 17.80 -3.67
N GLU A 127 -0.49 19.09 -3.82
CA GLU A 127 0.29 19.57 -4.97
C GLU A 127 1.67 18.95 -5.02
N THR A 128 2.35 18.81 -3.88
CA THR A 128 3.68 18.19 -3.79
C THR A 128 3.58 16.69 -4.11
N ALA A 129 2.59 15.99 -3.56
CA ALA A 129 2.38 14.57 -3.85
C ALA A 129 2.09 14.33 -5.35
N LEU A 130 1.31 15.21 -5.98
CA LEU A 130 1.06 15.14 -7.43
C LEU A 130 2.31 15.43 -8.25
N ALA A 131 3.16 16.36 -7.80
CA ALA A 131 4.44 16.65 -8.45
C ALA A 131 5.37 15.44 -8.41
N GLU A 132 5.48 14.76 -7.27
CA GLU A 132 6.27 13.53 -7.11
C GLU A 132 5.83 12.42 -8.09
N PHE A 133 4.54 12.33 -8.39
CA PHE A 133 4.00 11.38 -9.37
C PHE A 133 3.94 11.92 -10.81
N GLY A 134 4.48 13.13 -11.07
CA GLY A 134 4.48 13.77 -12.39
C GLY A 134 3.07 14.11 -12.89
N LEU A 135 2.16 14.45 -11.97
CA LEU A 135 0.75 14.69 -12.23
C LEU A 135 0.30 16.15 -11.97
N SER A 136 1.21 17.09 -11.70
CA SER A 136 0.87 18.50 -11.40
C SER A 136 -0.05 19.11 -12.46
N HIS A 137 0.19 18.81 -13.75
CA HIS A 137 -0.60 19.30 -14.88
C HIS A 137 -2.03 18.73 -14.93
N THR A 138 -2.33 17.69 -14.18
CA THR A 138 -3.65 17.03 -14.13
C THR A 138 -4.45 17.37 -12.89
N ALA A 139 -3.89 18.15 -11.94
CA ALA A 139 -4.48 18.39 -10.62
C ALA A 139 -5.96 18.84 -10.70
N ASN A 140 -6.27 19.77 -11.62
CA ASN A 140 -7.61 20.33 -11.79
C ASN A 140 -8.45 19.60 -12.85
N LEU A 141 -8.00 18.47 -13.39
CA LEU A 141 -8.77 17.67 -14.35
C LEU A 141 -9.64 16.64 -13.61
N PRO A 142 -10.91 16.47 -14.00
CA PRO A 142 -11.71 15.33 -13.57
C PRO A 142 -11.01 14.01 -13.90
N VAL A 143 -11.07 13.05 -12.97
CA VAL A 143 -10.40 11.76 -13.10
C VAL A 143 -10.86 10.98 -14.35
N THR A 144 -12.07 11.22 -14.85
CA THR A 144 -12.58 10.59 -16.07
C THR A 144 -11.70 10.87 -17.29
N TYR A 145 -11.02 12.02 -17.35
CA TYR A 145 -10.16 12.40 -18.47
C TYR A 145 -8.74 11.85 -18.41
N LEU A 146 -8.37 11.19 -17.31
CA LEU A 146 -7.05 10.62 -17.14
C LEU A 146 -6.90 9.29 -17.88
N SER A 147 -5.70 9.04 -18.42
CA SER A 147 -5.32 7.71 -18.90
C SER A 147 -5.28 6.70 -17.73
N ALA A 148 -5.26 5.40 -18.05
CA ALA A 148 -5.15 4.35 -17.03
C ALA A 148 -3.89 4.51 -16.17
N GLY A 149 -2.75 4.81 -16.78
CA GLY A 149 -1.49 5.04 -16.04
C GLY A 149 -1.54 6.29 -15.15
N GLN A 150 -2.18 7.38 -15.61
CA GLN A 150 -2.38 8.58 -14.79
C GLN A 150 -3.32 8.28 -13.61
N LYS A 151 -4.43 7.55 -13.83
CA LYS A 151 -5.33 7.10 -12.75
C LYS A 151 -4.58 6.27 -11.71
N ARG A 152 -3.75 5.31 -12.16
CA ARG A 152 -2.94 4.48 -11.28
C ARG A 152 -1.96 5.31 -10.45
N ARG A 153 -1.24 6.25 -11.07
CA ARG A 153 -0.32 7.17 -10.37
C ARG A 153 -1.08 8.07 -9.38
N ALA A 154 -2.23 8.60 -9.74
CA ALA A 154 -3.08 9.39 -8.83
C ALA A 154 -3.59 8.56 -7.63
N ALA A 155 -3.93 7.29 -7.85
CA ALA A 155 -4.29 6.39 -6.76
C ALA A 155 -3.10 6.12 -5.81
N LEU A 156 -1.89 6.01 -6.34
CA LEU A 156 -0.68 5.82 -5.55
C LEU A 156 -0.26 7.10 -4.82
N ALA A 157 -0.56 8.30 -5.34
CA ALA A 157 -0.27 9.57 -4.66
C ALA A 157 -0.94 9.67 -3.27
N LYS A 158 -2.03 8.92 -3.03
CA LYS A 158 -2.65 8.78 -1.69
C LYS A 158 -1.66 8.35 -0.62
N LEU A 159 -0.66 7.54 -0.98
CA LEU A 159 0.36 7.04 -0.07
C LEU A 159 1.22 8.14 0.53
N LEU A 160 1.37 9.27 -0.17
CA LEU A 160 2.15 10.43 0.26
C LEU A 160 1.29 11.46 0.99
N VAL A 161 0.03 11.63 0.57
CA VAL A 161 -0.89 12.66 1.11
C VAL A 161 -1.30 12.35 2.55
N VAL A 162 -1.42 11.08 2.90
CA VAL A 162 -1.72 10.64 4.28
C VAL A 162 -0.63 9.71 4.75
N LYS A 163 -0.01 10.05 5.87
CA LYS A 163 1.09 9.25 6.42
C LYS A 163 0.56 8.00 7.12
N ARG A 164 0.96 6.83 6.65
CA ARG A 164 0.67 5.54 7.31
C ARG A 164 1.87 4.60 7.22
N PRO A 165 2.22 3.92 8.32
CA PRO A 165 3.43 3.10 8.37
C PRO A 165 3.35 1.81 7.56
N VAL A 166 2.14 1.32 7.25
CA VAL A 166 1.96 0.05 6.53
C VAL A 166 1.30 0.29 5.18
N TRP A 167 1.92 -0.19 4.11
CA TRP A 167 1.37 -0.14 2.77
C TRP A 167 0.98 -1.54 2.28
N LEU A 168 -0.28 -1.71 1.93
CA LEU A 168 -0.86 -2.93 1.38
C LEU A 168 -1.20 -2.67 -0.09
N LEU A 169 -0.39 -3.21 -1.00
CA LEU A 169 -0.41 -2.84 -2.42
C LEU A 169 -0.79 -4.04 -3.29
N ASP A 170 -1.92 -3.96 -3.99
CA ASP A 170 -2.38 -5.00 -4.91
C ASP A 170 -1.97 -4.64 -6.33
N GLU A 171 -0.94 -5.30 -6.84
CA GLU A 171 -0.35 -5.08 -8.16
C GLU A 171 0.01 -3.60 -8.44
N PRO A 172 0.90 -2.98 -7.64
CA PRO A 172 1.14 -1.54 -7.70
C PRO A 172 1.68 -1.05 -9.05
N SER A 173 2.37 -1.88 -9.81
CA SER A 173 2.98 -1.55 -11.10
C SER A 173 2.08 -1.80 -12.32
N THR A 174 0.87 -2.34 -12.14
CA THR A 174 -0.07 -2.60 -13.24
C THR A 174 -0.48 -1.29 -13.90
N ALA A 175 -0.58 -1.31 -15.23
CA ALA A 175 -0.91 -0.17 -16.10
C ALA A 175 0.13 0.97 -16.13
N LEU A 176 1.30 0.79 -15.54
CA LEU A 176 2.39 1.77 -15.53
C LEU A 176 3.43 1.46 -16.61
N ASP A 177 3.92 2.50 -17.28
CA ASP A 177 5.11 2.42 -18.12
C ASP A 177 6.40 2.24 -17.30
N ALA A 178 7.51 1.92 -17.94
CA ALA A 178 8.77 1.65 -17.26
C ALA A 178 9.27 2.82 -16.39
N ALA A 179 9.09 4.07 -16.86
CA ALA A 179 9.48 5.25 -16.10
C ALA A 179 8.64 5.40 -14.81
N SER A 180 7.32 5.23 -14.93
CA SER A 180 6.40 5.25 -13.77
C SER A 180 6.64 4.08 -12.82
N GLN A 181 6.99 2.89 -13.33
CA GLN A 181 7.36 1.75 -12.46
C GLN A 181 8.62 2.05 -11.65
N THR A 182 9.63 2.65 -12.29
CA THR A 182 10.87 3.07 -11.61
C THR A 182 10.55 4.09 -10.51
N LEU A 183 9.73 5.10 -10.82
CA LEU A 183 9.30 6.12 -9.87
C LEU A 183 8.61 5.49 -8.65
N VAL A 184 7.64 4.61 -8.88
CA VAL A 184 6.91 3.92 -7.80
C VAL A 184 7.87 3.07 -6.96
N ALA A 185 8.83 2.37 -7.58
CA ALA A 185 9.83 1.58 -6.85
C ALA A 185 10.72 2.47 -5.96
N GLN A 186 11.10 3.67 -6.42
CA GLN A 186 11.86 4.64 -5.62
C GLN A 186 11.06 5.15 -4.41
N ILE A 187 9.77 5.50 -4.62
CA ILE A 187 8.88 5.94 -3.53
C ILE A 187 8.70 4.81 -2.50
N MET A 188 8.53 3.56 -2.94
CA MET A 188 8.45 2.40 -2.07
C MET A 188 9.74 2.19 -1.28
N ALA A 189 10.90 2.30 -1.93
CA ALA A 189 12.20 2.19 -1.29
C ALA A 189 12.42 3.28 -0.23
N ALA A 190 12.05 4.52 -0.53
CA ALA A 190 12.10 5.62 0.43
C ALA A 190 11.22 5.36 1.65
N HIS A 191 9.98 4.83 1.45
CA HIS A 191 9.11 4.45 2.55
C HIS A 191 9.76 3.41 3.47
N LEU A 192 10.38 2.37 2.92
CA LEU A 192 11.09 1.36 3.69
C LEU A 192 12.30 1.94 4.43
N ALA A 193 13.07 2.81 3.79
CA ALA A 193 14.23 3.48 4.40
C ALA A 193 13.86 4.32 5.63
N HIS A 194 12.62 4.86 5.67
CA HIS A 194 12.06 5.59 6.81
C HIS A 194 11.34 4.69 7.84
N GLY A 195 11.54 3.37 7.78
CA GLY A 195 10.98 2.41 8.74
C GLY A 195 9.55 1.99 8.45
N GLY A 196 8.99 2.34 7.29
CA GLY A 196 7.70 1.82 6.85
C GLY A 196 7.75 0.34 6.50
N MET A 197 6.60 -0.28 6.36
CA MET A 197 6.44 -1.69 5.95
C MET A 197 5.58 -1.78 4.69
N ILE A 198 5.92 -2.72 3.80
CA ILE A 198 5.15 -2.95 2.58
C ILE A 198 4.78 -4.43 2.48
N VAL A 199 3.49 -4.72 2.30
CA VAL A 199 3.01 -6.03 1.85
C VAL A 199 2.39 -5.84 0.47
N ALA A 200 2.99 -6.42 -0.56
CA ALA A 200 2.56 -6.23 -1.92
C ALA A 200 2.24 -7.56 -2.62
N ALA A 201 1.04 -7.66 -3.21
CA ALA A 201 0.73 -8.74 -4.13
C ALA A 201 1.26 -8.40 -5.52
N ALA A 202 2.00 -9.33 -6.13
CA ALA A 202 2.55 -9.18 -7.46
C ALA A 202 2.65 -10.54 -8.17
N HIS A 203 2.70 -10.52 -9.51
CA HIS A 203 2.94 -11.74 -10.29
C HIS A 203 4.37 -12.25 -10.19
N ALA A 204 5.32 -11.34 -10.00
CA ALA A 204 6.74 -11.63 -9.78
C ALA A 204 7.25 -10.84 -8.58
N LYS A 205 8.37 -11.26 -8.02
CA LYS A 205 9.00 -10.54 -6.93
C LYS A 205 9.31 -9.10 -7.37
N LEU A 206 8.88 -8.14 -6.57
CA LEU A 206 9.21 -6.74 -6.77
C LEU A 206 10.71 -6.51 -6.56
N SER A 207 11.28 -5.52 -7.26
CA SER A 207 12.69 -5.12 -7.11
C SER A 207 12.93 -4.37 -5.79
N LEU A 208 12.38 -4.91 -4.67
CA LEU A 208 12.53 -4.38 -3.33
C LEU A 208 13.27 -5.40 -2.46
N PRO A 209 14.12 -4.94 -1.53
CA PRO A 209 14.70 -5.82 -0.53
C PRO A 209 13.59 -6.38 0.37
N GLY A 210 13.53 -7.69 0.56
CA GLY A 210 12.52 -8.27 1.45
C GLY A 210 12.24 -9.75 1.22
N GLN A 211 11.20 -10.20 1.90
CA GLN A 211 10.76 -11.60 1.90
C GLN A 211 9.78 -11.86 0.75
N GLU A 212 9.70 -13.13 0.35
CA GLU A 212 8.68 -13.60 -0.57
C GLU A 212 7.79 -14.64 0.12
N LEU A 213 6.49 -14.50 -0.03
CA LEU A 213 5.47 -15.42 0.42
C LEU A 213 4.72 -15.97 -0.78
N ARG A 214 4.90 -17.25 -1.11
CA ARG A 214 4.24 -17.89 -2.24
C ARG A 214 2.94 -18.56 -1.81
N LEU A 215 1.80 -18.09 -2.31
CA LEU A 215 0.50 -18.70 -2.11
C LEU A 215 0.21 -19.75 -3.21
N GLY A 216 -0.57 -20.79 -2.85
CA GLY A 216 -1.01 -21.81 -3.80
C GLY A 216 0.07 -22.85 -4.15
N ALA A 217 1.20 -22.88 -3.45
CA ALA A 217 2.05 -24.05 -3.43
C ALA A 217 1.32 -25.11 -2.58
N THR A 218 0.74 -26.11 -3.22
CA THR A 218 0.32 -27.34 -2.53
C THR A 218 1.53 -27.92 -1.80
N ALA A 219 1.40 -28.03 -0.47
CA ALA A 219 2.31 -28.87 0.30
C ALA A 219 2.14 -30.33 -0.14
#